data_4b432fddb4a4e4806150414e2b5a1c5c
#
_entry.id   4b432fddb4a4e4806150414e2b5a1c5c
#
_cell.length_a   1.000
_cell.length_b   1.000
_cell.length_c   1.000
_cell.angle_alpha   90.00
_cell.angle_beta   90.00
_cell.angle_gamma   90.00
#
_symmetry.space_group_name_H-M   'P 1'
#
loop_
_entity.id
_entity.type
_entity.pdbx_description
1 polymer ?
#
loop_
_entity_poly.entity_id
_entity_poly.type
_entity_poly.pdbx_seq_one_letter_code
_entity_poly.pdbx_strand_id
1 'polypeptide(L)'
;MENNTLKPFHEYQIIDLFRVWSRFKKQIAIFTILAMVASVIVSFVVPEYFESKTILYPISMTMADRNIIFGQQQGQAEFSYFGNKYDASRILQVANSSEVIDYIINKYDLKHHYLYTDDEKYVNTKVKDEFLDNYHAQKNDKDAIEITL
;
A
#
# COMPACT_ATOMS: atom_id res chain seq x y z
N MET A 1 -68.51 -22.78 1.53
CA MET A 1 -67.67 -21.88 2.39
C MET A 1 -66.49 -22.69 2.84
N GLU A 2 -65.38 -22.55 2.12
CA GLU A 2 -64.17 -23.32 2.31
C GLU A 2 -63.26 -22.56 3.27
N ASN A 3 -63.15 -23.08 4.49
CA ASN A 3 -62.28 -22.51 5.52
C ASN A 3 -60.82 -22.78 5.17
N ASN A 4 -60.20 -21.79 4.54
CA ASN A 4 -58.77 -21.76 4.27
C ASN A 4 -58.06 -21.43 5.59
N THR A 5 -57.81 -22.44 6.43
CA THR A 5 -56.98 -22.32 7.62
C THR A 5 -55.52 -22.14 7.17
N LEU A 6 -55.08 -20.91 7.15
CA LEU A 6 -53.65 -20.55 7.01
C LEU A 6 -52.88 -21.31 8.11
N LYS A 7 -52.01 -22.23 7.72
CA LYS A 7 -51.09 -22.90 8.64
C LYS A 7 -50.24 -21.83 9.30
N PRO A 8 -50.11 -21.78 10.65
CA PRO A 8 -49.26 -20.82 11.30
C PRO A 8 -47.83 -21.03 10.85
N PHE A 9 -47.15 -19.93 10.50
CA PHE A 9 -45.72 -19.93 10.24
C PHE A 9 -45.04 -20.56 11.45
N HIS A 10 -44.30 -21.65 11.23
CA HIS A 10 -43.51 -22.31 12.27
C HIS A 10 -42.52 -21.26 12.82
N GLU A 11 -42.79 -20.76 14.03
CA GLU A 11 -41.78 -20.05 14.80
C GLU A 11 -40.61 -21.01 15.01
N TYR A 12 -39.53 -20.80 14.28
CA TYR A 12 -38.27 -21.51 14.47
C TYR A 12 -37.75 -21.16 15.86
N GLN A 13 -38.06 -22.00 16.85
CA GLN A 13 -37.55 -21.77 18.20
C GLN A 13 -36.05 -22.08 18.22
N ILE A 14 -35.30 -21.29 18.99
CA ILE A 14 -33.84 -21.45 19.19
C ILE A 14 -33.51 -22.90 19.58
N ILE A 15 -34.43 -23.58 20.22
CA ILE A 15 -34.34 -24.99 20.62
C ILE A 15 -34.22 -25.94 19.41
N ASP A 16 -34.89 -25.64 18.29
CA ASP A 16 -34.80 -26.46 17.08
C ASP A 16 -33.43 -26.32 16.40
N LEU A 17 -32.84 -25.15 16.43
CA LEU A 17 -31.46 -24.92 16.01
C LEU A 17 -30.46 -25.73 16.84
N PHE A 18 -30.65 -25.78 18.17
CA PHE A 18 -29.80 -26.58 19.05
C PHE A 18 -29.94 -28.09 18.78
N ARG A 19 -31.15 -28.54 18.46
CA ARG A 19 -31.43 -29.95 18.14
C ARG A 19 -30.76 -30.34 16.81
N VAL A 20 -30.82 -29.49 15.80
CA VAL A 20 -30.14 -29.71 14.52
C VAL A 20 -28.64 -29.73 14.72
N TRP A 21 -28.09 -28.79 15.49
CA TRP A 21 -26.64 -28.72 15.79
C TRP A 21 -26.14 -29.97 16.53
N SER A 22 -26.89 -30.43 17.53
CA SER A 22 -26.59 -31.68 18.27
C SER A 22 -26.55 -32.90 17.36
N ARG A 23 -27.42 -32.94 16.36
CA ARG A 23 -27.50 -34.06 15.40
C ARG A 23 -26.30 -34.10 14.45
N PHE A 24 -25.82 -32.95 14.03
CA PHE A 24 -24.72 -32.82 13.06
C PHE A 24 -23.37 -32.47 13.70
N LYS A 25 -23.25 -32.53 15.03
CA LYS A 25 -22.04 -32.16 15.77
C LYS A 25 -20.72 -32.76 15.23
N LYS A 26 -20.74 -34.03 14.80
CA LYS A 26 -19.57 -34.73 14.25
C LYS A 26 -19.18 -34.15 12.90
N GLN A 27 -20.12 -33.85 12.04
CA GLN A 27 -19.87 -33.25 10.72
C GLN A 27 -19.35 -31.83 10.87
N ILE A 28 -19.98 -31.05 11.73
CA ILE A 28 -19.55 -29.69 12.04
C ILE A 28 -18.10 -29.68 12.57
N ALA A 29 -17.80 -30.59 13.53
CA ALA A 29 -16.46 -30.72 14.07
C ALA A 29 -15.41 -31.06 12.99
N ILE A 30 -15.72 -31.99 12.09
CA ILE A 30 -14.83 -32.36 10.99
C ILE A 30 -14.57 -31.16 10.06
N PHE A 31 -15.63 -30.45 9.65
CA PHE A 31 -15.46 -29.26 8.79
C PHE A 31 -14.69 -28.15 9.49
N THR A 32 -14.90 -27.94 10.79
CA THR A 32 -14.15 -26.92 11.55
C THR A 32 -12.66 -27.27 11.63
N ILE A 33 -12.33 -28.54 11.89
CA ILE A 33 -10.92 -28.99 11.91
C ILE A 33 -10.31 -28.86 10.52
N LEU A 34 -11.02 -29.24 9.46
CA LEU A 34 -10.53 -29.11 8.10
C LEU A 34 -10.26 -27.64 7.72
N ALA A 35 -11.17 -26.74 8.07
CA ALA A 35 -11.04 -25.30 7.83
C ALA A 35 -9.84 -24.72 8.63
N MET A 36 -9.64 -25.18 9.86
CA MET A 36 -8.51 -24.75 10.68
C MET A 36 -7.16 -25.17 10.04
N VAL A 37 -7.05 -26.43 9.60
CA VAL A 37 -5.85 -26.92 8.92
C VAL A 37 -5.60 -26.15 7.62
N ALA A 38 -6.65 -25.93 6.82
CA ALA A 38 -6.53 -25.15 5.59
C ALA A 38 -6.08 -23.71 5.85
N SER A 39 -6.60 -23.05 6.89
CA SER A 39 -6.20 -21.70 7.30
C SER A 39 -4.72 -21.61 7.67
N VAL A 40 -4.20 -22.61 8.40
CA VAL A 40 -2.78 -22.67 8.75
C VAL A 40 -1.91 -22.80 7.49
N ILE A 41 -2.28 -23.69 6.57
CA ILE A 41 -1.55 -23.86 5.30
C ILE A 41 -1.53 -22.56 4.51
N VAL A 42 -2.67 -21.89 4.35
CA VAL A 42 -2.77 -20.60 3.64
C VAL A 42 -1.88 -19.55 4.30
N SER A 43 -1.87 -19.48 5.64
CA SER A 43 -1.04 -18.52 6.39
C SER A 43 0.45 -18.68 6.13
N PHE A 44 0.93 -19.90 5.88
CA PHE A 44 2.34 -20.14 5.56
C PHE A 44 2.69 -19.93 4.08
N VAL A 45 1.71 -20.02 3.19
CA VAL A 45 1.92 -19.88 1.74
C VAL A 45 1.85 -18.43 1.29
N VAL A 46 1.04 -17.61 1.97
CA VAL A 46 0.89 -16.20 1.61
C VAL A 46 2.15 -15.42 2.03
N PRO A 47 2.87 -14.81 1.09
CA PRO A 47 4.04 -13.99 1.41
C PRO A 47 3.61 -12.75 2.20
N GLU A 48 4.45 -12.35 3.15
CA GLU A 48 4.25 -11.13 3.91
C GLU A 48 4.66 -9.92 3.06
N TYR A 49 3.75 -8.99 2.87
CA TYR A 49 4.03 -7.71 2.20
C TYR A 49 4.14 -6.60 3.24
N PHE A 50 5.23 -5.86 3.20
CA PHE A 50 5.46 -4.71 4.06
C PHE A 50 5.44 -3.45 3.20
N GLU A 51 4.54 -2.53 3.51
CA GLU A 51 4.50 -1.22 2.89
C GLU A 51 5.31 -0.23 3.73
N SER A 52 6.26 0.45 3.10
CA SER A 52 7.05 1.52 3.72
C SER A 52 6.67 2.85 3.09
N LYS A 53 6.35 3.83 3.94
CA LYS A 53 5.92 5.16 3.51
C LYS A 53 6.79 6.24 4.12
N THR A 54 7.29 7.13 3.27
CA THR A 54 8.09 8.29 3.68
C THR A 54 7.46 9.57 3.14
N ILE A 55 7.43 10.61 3.98
CA ILE A 55 6.93 11.93 3.59
C ILE A 55 8.09 12.92 3.65
N LEU A 56 8.36 13.57 2.51
CA LEU A 56 9.40 14.56 2.35
C LEU A 56 8.77 15.95 2.15
N TYR A 57 9.20 16.91 2.96
CA TYR A 57 8.80 18.30 2.78
C TYR A 57 9.92 19.03 2.05
N PRO A 58 9.66 19.63 0.87
CA PRO A 58 10.66 20.42 0.18
C PRO A 58 11.02 21.65 1.01
N ILE A 59 12.27 22.01 1.01
CA ILE A 59 12.73 23.27 1.59
C ILE A 59 12.92 24.27 0.44
N SER A 60 12.37 25.47 0.58
CA SER A 60 12.53 26.50 -0.43
C SER A 60 13.98 27.01 -0.44
N MET A 61 14.63 26.98 -1.60
CA MET A 61 15.93 27.61 -1.76
C MET A 61 15.89 29.14 -1.63
N THR A 62 14.70 29.73 -1.66
CA THR A 62 14.50 31.18 -1.52
C THR A 62 14.99 31.70 -0.16
N MET A 63 15.07 30.82 0.86
CA MET A 63 15.68 31.19 2.15
C MET A 63 17.18 31.42 2.07
N ALA A 64 17.85 30.91 1.06
CA ALA A 64 19.30 31.11 0.84
C ALA A 64 19.58 32.34 -0.01
N ASP A 65 18.56 33.03 -0.50
CA ASP A 65 18.76 34.19 -1.35
C ASP A 65 19.20 35.38 -0.51
N ARG A 66 20.41 35.90 -0.80
CA ARG A 66 21.03 37.07 -0.14
C ARG A 66 20.08 38.26 -0.05
N ASN A 67 19.19 38.44 -1.03
CA ASN A 67 18.25 39.55 -1.09
C ASN A 67 17.21 39.51 0.01
N ILE A 68 16.82 38.33 0.49
CA ILE A 68 15.89 38.14 1.60
C ILE A 68 16.56 38.45 2.94
N ILE A 69 17.81 38.03 3.10
CA ILE A 69 18.58 38.21 4.33
C ILE A 69 18.95 39.71 4.54
N PHE A 70 19.15 40.45 3.46
CA PHE A 70 19.59 41.84 3.53
C PHE A 70 18.49 42.88 3.24
N GLY A 71 17.24 42.48 3.19
CA GLY A 71 16.09 43.40 3.29
C GLY A 71 15.81 44.27 2.06
N GLN A 72 16.20 43.87 0.85
CA GLN A 72 15.96 44.64 -0.37
C GLN A 72 14.70 44.25 -1.18
N GLN A 73 13.76 43.55 -0.62
CA GLN A 73 12.46 43.33 -1.28
C GLN A 73 11.31 43.94 -0.51
N GLN A 74 10.87 45.11 -0.96
CA GLN A 74 9.53 45.65 -0.76
C GLN A 74 8.55 44.85 -1.62
N GLY A 75 8.10 43.72 -1.16
CA GLY A 75 7.06 42.89 -1.75
C GLY A 75 6.76 41.75 -0.81
N GLN A 76 5.51 41.53 -0.53
CA GLN A 76 5.01 40.46 0.34
C GLN A 76 5.55 39.09 -0.12
N ALA A 77 6.80 38.78 0.23
CA ALA A 77 7.28 37.41 0.18
C ALA A 77 6.63 36.72 1.39
N GLU A 78 5.59 35.94 1.16
CA GLU A 78 5.15 34.95 2.11
C GLU A 78 6.39 34.09 2.40
N PHE A 79 6.91 34.21 3.62
CA PHE A 79 7.96 33.33 4.12
C PHE A 79 7.38 31.93 4.30
N SER A 80 7.27 31.20 3.21
CA SER A 80 6.95 29.79 3.28
C SER A 80 8.19 29.07 3.77
N TYR A 81 8.16 28.66 5.03
CA TYR A 81 9.22 27.84 5.64
C TYR A 81 9.38 26.51 4.90
N PHE A 82 8.30 26.04 4.34
CA PHE A 82 8.25 24.87 3.46
C PHE A 82 8.29 25.33 2.01
N GLY A 83 8.98 24.57 1.16
CA GLY A 83 9.09 24.84 -0.27
C GLY A 83 7.72 24.98 -0.92
N ASN A 84 7.72 25.71 -2.01
CA ASN A 84 6.50 25.94 -2.77
C ASN A 84 6.19 24.71 -3.68
N LYS A 85 5.04 24.78 -4.35
CA LYS A 85 4.57 23.77 -5.31
C LYS A 85 5.61 23.40 -6.39
N TYR A 86 6.44 24.36 -6.82
CA TYR A 86 7.47 24.14 -7.84
C TYR A 86 8.64 23.34 -7.28
N ASP A 87 9.04 23.60 -6.03
CA ASP A 87 10.11 22.86 -5.36
C ASP A 87 9.71 21.40 -5.16
N ALA A 88 8.45 21.15 -4.72
CA ALA A 88 7.90 19.81 -4.63
C ALA A 88 7.91 19.09 -5.98
N SER A 89 7.49 19.76 -7.06
CA SER A 89 7.47 19.16 -8.39
C SER A 89 8.87 18.82 -8.90
N ARG A 90 9.88 19.64 -8.60
CA ARG A 90 11.29 19.37 -8.96
C ARG A 90 11.82 18.13 -8.24
N ILE A 91 11.57 18.01 -6.93
CA ILE A 91 12.01 16.84 -6.17
C ILE A 91 11.28 15.58 -6.67
N LEU A 92 9.99 15.68 -6.94
CA LEU A 92 9.21 14.57 -7.51
C LEU A 92 9.77 14.12 -8.87
N GLN A 93 10.15 15.06 -9.73
CA GLN A 93 10.77 14.75 -11.02
C GLN A 93 12.12 14.04 -10.85
N VAL A 94 12.92 14.46 -9.87
CA VAL A 94 14.19 13.79 -9.55
C VAL A 94 13.94 12.40 -8.99
N ALA A 95 13.00 12.26 -8.07
CA ALA A 95 12.65 10.96 -7.47
C ALA A 95 12.18 9.93 -8.51
N ASN A 96 11.50 10.39 -9.57
CA ASN A 96 11.03 9.54 -10.67
C ASN A 96 12.01 9.47 -11.85
N SER A 97 13.22 10.04 -11.71
CA SER A 97 14.21 9.99 -12.79
C SER A 97 14.84 8.60 -12.93
N SER A 98 15.14 8.21 -14.16
CA SER A 98 15.80 6.94 -14.45
C SER A 98 17.12 6.79 -13.69
N GLU A 99 17.89 7.89 -13.56
CA GLU A 99 19.18 7.85 -12.88
C GLU A 99 19.05 7.47 -11.41
N VAL A 100 18.03 8.00 -10.70
CA VAL A 100 17.78 7.68 -9.29
C VAL A 100 17.30 6.25 -9.16
N ILE A 101 16.38 5.82 -10.01
CA ILE A 101 15.85 4.47 -10.01
C ILE A 101 16.96 3.45 -10.28
N ASP A 102 17.76 3.66 -11.32
CA ASP A 102 18.87 2.78 -11.68
C ASP A 102 19.95 2.76 -10.58
N TYR A 103 20.19 3.90 -9.91
CA TYR A 103 21.08 3.98 -8.75
C TYR A 103 20.58 3.13 -7.58
N ILE A 104 19.27 3.18 -7.26
CA ILE A 104 18.67 2.40 -6.19
C ILE A 104 18.75 0.89 -6.51
N ILE A 105 18.37 0.49 -7.72
CA ILE A 105 18.44 -0.90 -8.18
C ILE A 105 19.85 -1.45 -8.01
N ASN A 106 20.87 -0.73 -8.43
CA ASN A 106 22.24 -1.17 -8.34
C ASN A 106 22.79 -1.15 -6.91
N LYS A 107 22.45 -0.10 -6.13
CA LYS A 107 22.97 0.06 -4.76
C LYS A 107 22.46 -1.02 -3.81
N TYR A 108 21.22 -1.43 -3.97
CA TYR A 108 20.56 -2.42 -3.10
C TYR A 108 20.53 -3.81 -3.72
N ASP A 109 21.19 -4.00 -4.88
CA ASP A 109 21.23 -5.28 -5.59
C ASP A 109 19.85 -5.93 -5.73
N LEU A 110 18.88 -5.13 -6.22
CA LEU A 110 17.49 -5.58 -6.34
C LEU A 110 17.35 -6.75 -7.33
N LYS A 111 18.32 -6.91 -8.23
CA LYS A 111 18.38 -8.06 -9.12
C LYS A 111 18.45 -9.38 -8.35
N HIS A 112 19.34 -9.46 -7.36
CA HIS A 112 19.46 -10.62 -6.48
C HIS A 112 18.25 -10.74 -5.55
N HIS A 113 17.70 -9.61 -5.09
CA HIS A 113 16.52 -9.57 -4.22
C HIS A 113 15.28 -10.17 -4.91
N TYR A 114 15.07 -9.84 -6.19
CA TYR A 114 13.96 -10.38 -7.00
C TYR A 114 14.27 -11.74 -7.63
N LEU A 115 15.38 -12.37 -7.26
CA LEU A 115 15.80 -13.71 -7.70
C LEU A 115 16.01 -13.83 -9.23
N TYR A 116 16.37 -12.76 -9.90
CA TYR A 116 16.72 -12.80 -11.32
C TYR A 116 18.14 -13.29 -11.54
N THR A 117 18.33 -14.15 -12.53
CA THR A 117 19.65 -14.69 -12.92
C THR A 117 20.26 -13.85 -14.03
N ASP A 118 21.60 -13.72 -14.04
CA ASP A 118 22.35 -12.94 -15.04
C ASP A 118 22.15 -13.38 -16.49
N ASP A 119 21.81 -14.66 -16.69
CA ASP A 119 21.61 -15.26 -18.02
C ASP A 119 20.23 -14.93 -18.65
N GLU A 120 19.35 -14.28 -17.92
CA GLU A 120 18.03 -13.92 -18.44
C GLU A 120 18.10 -12.75 -19.42
N LYS A 121 17.35 -12.87 -20.50
CA LYS A 121 17.22 -11.79 -21.49
C LYS A 121 16.45 -10.62 -20.88
N TYR A 122 17.03 -9.41 -21.00
CA TYR A 122 16.44 -8.15 -20.50
C TYR A 122 16.24 -8.08 -18.98
N VAL A 123 17.13 -8.69 -18.20
CA VAL A 123 17.08 -8.69 -16.73
C VAL A 123 16.91 -7.30 -16.15
N ASN A 124 17.71 -6.34 -16.59
CA ASN A 124 17.65 -4.97 -16.05
C ASN A 124 16.28 -4.29 -16.28
N THR A 125 15.63 -4.59 -17.42
CA THR A 125 14.29 -4.06 -17.70
C THR A 125 13.27 -4.70 -16.78
N LYS A 126 13.32 -6.01 -16.59
CA LYS A 126 12.41 -6.75 -15.71
C LYS A 126 12.51 -6.29 -14.25
N VAL A 127 13.75 -6.16 -13.75
CA VAL A 127 14.01 -5.66 -12.37
C VAL A 127 13.47 -4.25 -12.20
N LYS A 128 13.63 -3.40 -13.22
CA LYS A 128 13.13 -2.03 -13.20
C LYS A 128 11.61 -1.98 -13.23
N ASP A 129 10.98 -2.78 -14.05
CA ASP A 129 9.51 -2.85 -14.15
C ASP A 129 8.93 -3.33 -12.81
N GLU A 130 9.49 -4.38 -12.21
CA GLU A 130 9.04 -4.90 -10.92
C GLU A 130 9.28 -3.92 -9.76
N PHE A 131 10.39 -3.17 -9.80
CA PHE A 131 10.62 -2.10 -8.85
C PHE A 131 9.58 -0.98 -9.00
N LEU A 132 9.26 -0.58 -10.23
CA LEU A 132 8.29 0.48 -10.51
C LEU A 132 6.85 0.09 -10.16
N ASP A 133 6.51 -1.19 -10.22
CA ASP A 133 5.20 -1.70 -9.78
C ASP A 133 4.99 -1.51 -8.28
N ASN A 134 6.07 -1.52 -7.50
CA ASN A 134 6.03 -1.34 -6.05
C ASN A 134 6.39 0.08 -5.60
N TYR A 135 7.07 0.88 -6.44
CA TYR A 135 7.52 2.22 -6.12
C TYR A 135 6.53 3.29 -6.59
N HIS A 136 5.99 4.04 -5.65
CA HIS A 136 5.10 5.14 -5.94
C HIS A 136 5.59 6.43 -5.27
N ALA A 137 5.94 7.42 -6.08
CA ALA A 137 6.24 8.76 -5.60
C ALA A 137 5.18 9.73 -6.11
N GLN A 138 4.50 10.41 -5.21
CA GLN A 138 3.44 11.35 -5.53
C GLN A 138 3.46 12.58 -4.63
N LYS A 139 2.86 13.64 -5.10
CA LYS A 139 2.68 14.87 -4.31
C LYS A 139 1.31 14.82 -3.63
N ASN A 140 1.28 15.10 -2.33
CA ASN A 140 0.04 15.19 -1.58
C ASN A 140 -0.55 16.62 -1.63
N ASP A 141 -1.76 16.79 -1.08
CA ASP A 141 -2.48 18.06 -1.04
C ASP A 141 -1.77 19.18 -0.25
N LYS A 142 -0.76 18.83 0.55
CA LYS A 142 0.03 19.75 1.36
C LYS A 142 1.37 20.10 0.70
N ASP A 143 1.53 19.86 -0.60
CA ASP A 143 2.77 20.03 -1.35
C ASP A 143 3.97 19.23 -0.80
N ALA A 144 3.73 18.24 0.05
CA ALA A 144 4.74 17.26 0.46
C ALA A 144 4.81 16.12 -0.55
N ILE A 145 5.97 15.48 -0.64
CA ILE A 145 6.21 14.32 -1.49
C ILE A 145 6.06 13.07 -0.63
N GLU A 146 5.21 12.20 -1.06
CA GLU A 146 4.95 10.91 -0.45
C GLU A 146 5.58 9.84 -1.34
N ILE A 147 6.47 9.05 -0.75
CA ILE A 147 7.13 7.91 -1.39
C ILE A 147 6.68 6.66 -0.65
N THR A 148 6.11 5.73 -1.41
CA THR A 148 5.65 4.42 -0.95
C THR A 148 6.41 3.33 -1.68
N LEU A 149 6.79 2.29 -0.97
CA LEU A 149 7.53 1.13 -1.47
C LEU A 149 6.98 -0.14 -0.86
#